data_6c7ee7503fa2b627662da22a76f7ed29
#
_entry.id   6c7ee7503fa2b627662da22a76f7ed29
#
_cell.length_a   1.000
_cell.length_b   1.000
_cell.length_c   1.000
_cell.angle_alpha   90.00
_cell.angle_beta   90.00
_cell.angle_gamma   90.00
#
_symmetry.space_group_name_H-M   'P 1'
#
loop_
_entity.id
_entity.type
_entity.pdbx_description
1 polymer ?
#
loop_
_entity_poly.entity_id
_entity_poly.type
_entity_poly.pdbx_seq_one_letter_code
_entity_poly.pdbx_strand_id
1 'polypeptide(L)'
;LRFKGVGLVRKIKKKDEVPKKKKSELAAFLKKRAPIYLAVIAMVVIFVVPELTKGSLEKSFPELSENEQQVVDILMQYAGPNEEGLTVMDAITDKISEEYPEEKIYDHKKTVVELNVTSMNSDEYNVILNFKAHKGEMNFDWNVNSITKEITSNNQDSKHLIDIVDFYD
;
A
#
# COMPACT_ATOMS: atom_id res chain seq x y z
N LEU A 1 23.86 16.76 -96.98
CA LEU A 1 22.59 16.09 -96.72
C LEU A 1 22.66 15.37 -95.41
N ARG A 2 21.86 15.71 -94.61
CA ARG A 2 21.18 15.40 -93.31
C ARG A 2 20.82 13.90 -93.20
N PHE A 3 21.10 13.27 -92.06
CA PHE A 3 20.18 12.35 -91.46
C PHE A 3 20.31 12.36 -89.88
N LYS A 4 19.15 12.52 -89.23
CA LYS A 4 18.94 12.48 -87.79
C LYS A 4 18.89 11.01 -87.33
N GLY A 5 19.63 10.69 -86.28
CA GLY A 5 19.45 9.44 -85.54
C GLY A 5 18.81 9.74 -84.19
N VAL A 6 17.64 9.23 -84.03
CA VAL A 6 16.83 9.35 -82.77
C VAL A 6 17.31 8.30 -81.77
N GLY A 7 17.96 8.74 -80.70
CA GLY A 7 18.36 7.84 -79.62
C GLY A 7 17.18 7.60 -78.64
N LEU A 8 16.75 6.37 -78.60
CA LEU A 8 15.76 5.88 -77.63
C LEU A 8 16.40 5.74 -76.23
N VAL A 9 16.06 6.65 -75.33
CA VAL A 9 16.46 6.54 -73.93
C VAL A 9 15.49 5.56 -73.21
N ARG A 10 15.97 4.34 -72.94
CA ARG A 10 15.25 3.38 -72.06
C ARG A 10 15.34 3.84 -70.61
N LYS A 11 14.26 4.30 -70.09
CA LYS A 11 14.08 4.53 -68.66
C LYS A 11 14.12 3.17 -67.92
N ILE A 12 15.20 2.89 -67.22
CA ILE A 12 15.27 1.80 -66.25
C ILE A 12 14.53 2.22 -65.02
N LYS A 13 13.34 1.63 -64.78
CA LYS A 13 12.64 1.75 -63.48
C LYS A 13 13.47 1.02 -62.43
N LYS A 14 14.19 1.75 -61.57
CA LYS A 14 14.67 1.22 -60.31
C LYS A 14 13.46 0.85 -59.47
N LYS A 15 13.30 -0.44 -59.20
CA LYS A 15 12.36 -0.98 -58.27
C LYS A 15 12.90 -0.70 -56.88
N ASP A 16 12.32 0.25 -56.15
CA ASP A 16 12.66 0.53 -54.80
C ASP A 16 12.29 -0.70 -53.95
N GLU A 17 13.28 -1.51 -53.62
CA GLU A 17 13.13 -2.57 -52.61
C GLU A 17 13.01 -1.91 -51.24
N VAL A 18 11.79 -1.88 -50.71
CA VAL A 18 11.49 -1.50 -49.35
C VAL A 18 12.26 -2.46 -48.43
N PRO A 19 13.13 -1.98 -47.53
CA PRO A 19 13.90 -2.85 -46.65
C PRO A 19 12.94 -3.59 -45.72
N LYS A 20 12.85 -4.90 -45.86
CA LYS A 20 12.14 -5.77 -44.94
C LYS A 20 12.75 -5.57 -43.54
N LYS A 21 12.03 -4.85 -42.65
CA LYS A 21 12.42 -4.73 -41.24
C LYS A 21 12.67 -6.13 -40.69
N LYS A 22 13.95 -6.44 -40.39
CA LYS A 22 14.32 -7.64 -39.64
C LYS A 22 13.52 -7.61 -38.34
N LYS A 23 12.55 -8.51 -38.17
CA LYS A 23 11.87 -8.70 -36.89
C LYS A 23 12.98 -8.99 -35.91
N SER A 24 13.10 -8.16 -34.85
CA SER A 24 14.18 -8.32 -33.88
C SER A 24 14.06 -9.72 -33.27
N GLU A 25 15.18 -10.40 -33.08
CA GLU A 25 15.21 -11.74 -32.45
C GLU A 25 14.52 -11.72 -31.07
N LEU A 26 14.58 -10.58 -30.38
CA LEU A 26 13.83 -10.29 -29.15
C LEU A 26 12.31 -10.41 -29.34
N ALA A 27 11.75 -9.89 -30.45
CA ALA A 27 10.31 -9.99 -30.68
C ALA A 27 9.88 -11.44 -30.96
N ALA A 28 10.70 -12.23 -31.63
CA ALA A 28 10.46 -13.66 -31.85
C ALA A 28 10.57 -14.48 -30.55
N PHE A 29 11.56 -14.16 -29.72
CA PHE A 29 11.77 -14.77 -28.41
C PHE A 29 10.61 -14.46 -27.46
N LEU A 30 10.18 -13.19 -27.35
CA LEU A 30 9.03 -12.76 -26.56
C LEU A 30 7.74 -13.43 -27.02
N LYS A 31 7.51 -13.51 -28.33
CA LYS A 31 6.31 -14.14 -28.88
C LYS A 31 6.22 -15.62 -28.57
N LYS A 32 7.34 -16.34 -28.54
CA LYS A 32 7.38 -17.78 -28.20
C LYS A 32 7.11 -18.02 -26.71
N ARG A 33 7.47 -17.08 -25.84
CA ARG A 33 7.29 -17.16 -24.38
C ARG A 33 6.10 -16.34 -23.86
N ALA A 34 5.37 -15.67 -24.73
CA ALA A 34 4.22 -14.85 -24.38
C ALA A 34 3.20 -15.56 -23.46
N PRO A 35 2.84 -16.83 -23.69
CA PRO A 35 1.87 -17.50 -22.80
C PRO A 35 2.41 -17.66 -21.37
N ILE A 36 3.72 -17.86 -21.19
CA ILE A 36 4.33 -17.97 -19.85
C ILE A 36 4.29 -16.62 -19.13
N TYR A 37 4.66 -15.53 -19.82
CA TYR A 37 4.59 -14.20 -19.23
C TYR A 37 3.16 -13.77 -18.91
N LEU A 38 2.20 -14.10 -19.78
CA LEU A 38 0.78 -13.84 -19.51
C LEU A 38 0.28 -14.62 -18.30
N ALA A 39 0.70 -15.87 -18.12
CA ALA A 39 0.34 -16.66 -16.94
C ALA A 39 0.93 -16.06 -15.65
N VAL A 40 2.18 -15.60 -15.67
CA VAL A 40 2.80 -14.92 -14.52
C VAL A 40 2.09 -13.61 -14.20
N ILE A 41 1.79 -12.79 -15.21
CA ILE A 41 1.05 -11.53 -15.04
C ILE A 41 -0.34 -11.81 -14.48
N ALA A 42 -1.05 -12.80 -15.01
CA ALA A 42 -2.36 -13.19 -14.51
C ALA A 42 -2.31 -13.64 -13.04
N MET A 43 -1.28 -14.41 -12.67
CA MET A 43 -1.05 -14.82 -11.27
C MET A 43 -0.80 -13.61 -10.37
N VAL A 44 0.05 -12.66 -10.78
CA VAL A 44 0.29 -11.42 -10.05
C VAL A 44 -1.01 -10.61 -9.89
N VAL A 45 -1.80 -10.45 -10.97
CA VAL A 45 -3.06 -9.72 -10.91
C VAL A 45 -4.07 -10.38 -9.97
N ILE A 46 -4.15 -11.71 -9.96
CA ILE A 46 -5.13 -12.44 -9.14
C ILE A 46 -4.71 -12.48 -7.65
N PHE A 47 -3.43 -12.63 -7.34
CA PHE A 47 -2.96 -12.85 -5.97
C PHE A 47 -2.37 -11.60 -5.32
N VAL A 48 -1.64 -10.77 -6.07
CA VAL A 48 -0.92 -9.61 -5.50
C VAL A 48 -1.79 -8.35 -5.49
N VAL A 49 -2.54 -8.09 -6.58
CA VAL A 49 -3.35 -6.87 -6.67
C VAL A 49 -4.44 -6.81 -5.59
N PRO A 50 -5.21 -7.89 -5.28
CA PRO A 50 -6.18 -7.84 -4.19
C PRO A 50 -5.56 -7.54 -2.83
N GLU A 51 -4.39 -8.11 -2.52
CA GLU A 51 -3.67 -7.82 -1.27
C GLU A 51 -3.26 -6.34 -1.17
N LEU A 52 -2.71 -5.78 -2.25
CA LEU A 52 -2.31 -4.36 -2.28
C LEU A 52 -3.48 -3.37 -2.24
N THR A 53 -4.67 -3.81 -2.66
CA THR A 53 -5.88 -2.96 -2.71
C THR A 53 -6.79 -3.15 -1.51
N LYS A 54 -6.53 -4.11 -0.63
CA LYS A 54 -7.29 -4.25 0.63
C LYS A 54 -7.14 -2.98 1.45
N GLY A 55 -8.25 -2.52 2.00
CA GLY A 55 -8.22 -1.53 3.07
C GLY A 55 -7.44 -2.06 4.27
N SER A 56 -6.76 -1.20 4.98
CA SER A 56 -6.06 -1.50 6.23
C SER A 56 -6.34 -0.39 7.24
N LEU A 57 -6.08 -0.69 8.51
CA LEU A 57 -6.22 0.30 9.57
C LEU A 57 -5.40 1.56 9.27
N GLU A 58 -4.14 1.40 8.92
CA GLU A 58 -3.21 2.49 8.58
C GLU A 58 -3.70 3.34 7.40
N LYS A 59 -4.20 2.71 6.33
CA LYS A 59 -4.75 3.43 5.16
C LYS A 59 -6.05 4.18 5.47
N SER A 60 -6.70 3.86 6.58
CA SER A 60 -7.95 4.47 7.02
C SER A 60 -7.71 5.70 7.91
N PHE A 61 -6.47 5.98 8.29
CA PHE A 61 -6.13 7.15 9.09
C PHE A 61 -6.32 8.43 8.27
N PRO A 62 -6.75 9.53 8.93
CA PRO A 62 -6.84 10.83 8.28
C PRO A 62 -5.44 11.38 7.94
N GLU A 63 -5.41 12.44 7.12
CA GLU A 63 -4.18 13.20 6.91
C GLU A 63 -3.81 13.93 8.21
N LEU A 64 -2.61 13.68 8.72
CA LEU A 64 -2.05 14.24 9.93
C LEU A 64 -0.96 15.25 9.58
N SER A 65 -0.71 16.21 10.47
CA SER A 65 0.49 17.05 10.38
C SER A 65 1.75 16.22 10.68
N GLU A 66 2.91 16.73 10.32
CA GLU A 66 4.19 16.04 10.52
C GLU A 66 4.44 15.65 11.99
N ASN A 67 4.10 16.54 12.93
CA ASN A 67 4.24 16.26 14.36
C ASN A 67 3.25 15.20 14.85
N GLU A 68 1.99 15.29 14.42
CA GLU A 68 0.96 14.30 14.76
C GLU A 68 1.31 12.92 14.19
N GLN A 69 1.80 12.86 12.96
CA GLN A 69 2.25 11.62 12.34
C GLN A 69 3.39 10.99 13.14
N GLN A 70 4.38 11.77 13.57
CA GLN A 70 5.47 11.28 14.39
C GLN A 70 4.99 10.67 15.72
N VAL A 71 4.02 11.29 16.37
CA VAL A 71 3.43 10.79 17.62
C VAL A 71 2.65 9.49 17.39
N VAL A 72 1.89 9.43 16.32
CA VAL A 72 1.15 8.22 15.92
C VAL A 72 2.12 7.09 15.57
N ASP A 73 3.21 7.37 14.88
CA ASP A 73 4.24 6.39 14.54
C ASP A 73 4.91 5.82 15.82
N ILE A 74 5.20 6.67 16.82
CA ILE A 74 5.73 6.22 18.11
C ILE A 74 4.76 5.24 18.78
N LEU A 75 3.46 5.56 18.82
CA LEU A 75 2.46 4.70 19.43
C LEU A 75 2.27 3.40 18.66
N MET A 76 2.06 3.49 17.35
CA MET A 76 1.69 2.33 16.52
C MET A 76 2.84 1.34 16.31
N GLN A 77 4.09 1.81 16.36
CA GLN A 77 5.29 0.98 16.26
C GLN A 77 5.81 0.48 17.60
N TYR A 78 5.20 0.89 18.70
CA TYR A 78 5.59 0.36 20.02
C TYR A 78 5.38 -1.15 20.05
N ALA A 79 6.44 -1.89 20.41
CA ALA A 79 6.49 -3.35 20.43
C ALA A 79 7.00 -3.89 21.77
N GLY A 80 6.73 -3.18 22.87
CA GLY A 80 7.18 -3.54 24.20
C GLY A 80 8.56 -2.97 24.57
N PRO A 81 9.03 -3.24 25.80
CA PRO A 81 10.28 -2.68 26.33
C PRO A 81 11.55 -3.19 25.63
N ASN A 82 11.53 -4.37 25.00
CA ASN A 82 12.68 -4.92 24.25
C ASN A 82 12.62 -4.60 22.76
N GLU A 83 11.53 -4.00 22.30
CA GLU A 83 11.28 -3.65 20.89
C GLU A 83 11.21 -4.90 19.95
N GLU A 84 10.89 -6.07 20.51
CA GLU A 84 10.75 -7.34 19.77
C GLU A 84 9.31 -7.85 19.90
N GLY A 85 8.66 -8.25 18.82
CA GLY A 85 7.37 -8.90 18.87
C GLY A 85 6.21 -8.11 18.26
N LEU A 86 5.05 -8.17 18.89
CA LEU A 86 3.79 -7.61 18.39
C LEU A 86 3.76 -6.09 18.58
N THR A 87 3.48 -5.33 17.53
CA THR A 87 3.28 -3.89 17.65
C THR A 87 1.88 -3.52 18.12
N VAL A 88 1.68 -2.30 18.62
CA VAL A 88 0.35 -1.77 18.94
C VAL A 88 -0.56 -1.80 17.70
N MET A 89 -0.04 -1.48 16.52
CA MET A 89 -0.78 -1.56 15.27
C MET A 89 -1.27 -2.99 14.99
N ASP A 90 -0.40 -3.98 15.19
CA ASP A 90 -0.75 -5.39 14.99
C ASP A 90 -1.80 -5.83 16.00
N ALA A 91 -1.63 -5.49 17.29
CA ALA A 91 -2.58 -5.83 18.36
C ALA A 91 -3.98 -5.25 18.10
N ILE A 92 -4.08 -4.00 17.64
CA ILE A 92 -5.34 -3.39 17.23
C ILE A 92 -5.95 -4.13 16.03
N THR A 93 -5.13 -4.44 15.02
CA THR A 93 -5.57 -5.13 13.81
C THR A 93 -6.09 -6.52 14.13
N ASP A 94 -5.39 -7.26 14.99
CA ASP A 94 -5.81 -8.58 15.46
C ASP A 94 -7.13 -8.51 16.23
N LYS A 95 -7.27 -7.55 17.16
CA LYS A 95 -8.52 -7.34 17.91
C LYS A 95 -9.70 -7.02 16.99
N ILE A 96 -9.49 -6.17 15.97
CA ILE A 96 -10.52 -5.87 14.97
C ILE A 96 -10.86 -7.14 14.16
N SER A 97 -9.86 -7.93 13.78
CA SER A 97 -10.05 -9.14 12.99
C SER A 97 -10.77 -10.24 13.75
N GLU A 98 -10.54 -10.35 15.07
CA GLU A 98 -11.28 -11.27 15.96
C GLU A 98 -12.76 -10.92 16.06
N GLU A 99 -13.08 -9.64 16.22
CA GLU A 99 -14.47 -9.15 16.33
C GLU A 99 -15.17 -9.15 14.97
N TYR A 100 -14.43 -8.86 13.89
CA TYR A 100 -14.91 -8.73 12.51
C TYR A 100 -14.12 -9.63 11.57
N PRO A 101 -14.33 -10.95 11.57
CA PRO A 101 -13.57 -11.89 10.74
C PRO A 101 -13.89 -11.77 9.24
N GLU A 102 -14.36 -10.66 8.79
CA GLU A 102 -14.71 -10.37 7.40
C GLU A 102 -13.49 -9.76 6.67
N GLU A 103 -13.10 -10.36 5.56
CA GLU A 103 -11.90 -9.96 4.79
C GLU A 103 -11.84 -8.49 4.35
N LYS A 104 -12.99 -7.77 4.37
CA LYS A 104 -13.09 -6.39 3.85
C LYS A 104 -13.71 -5.42 4.85
N ILE A 105 -13.43 -5.60 6.13
CA ILE A 105 -14.03 -4.75 7.16
C ILE A 105 -13.71 -3.25 6.94
N TYR A 106 -12.51 -2.91 6.52
CA TYR A 106 -12.10 -1.53 6.26
C TYR A 106 -12.73 -0.93 4.98
N ASP A 107 -13.16 -1.76 4.04
CA ASP A 107 -13.85 -1.34 2.82
C ASP A 107 -15.37 -1.30 2.99
N HIS A 108 -15.88 -1.70 4.15
CA HIS A 108 -17.31 -1.76 4.41
C HIS A 108 -17.88 -0.36 4.65
N LYS A 109 -19.01 -0.03 4.00
CA LYS A 109 -19.65 1.31 4.02
C LYS A 109 -20.01 1.84 5.40
N LYS A 110 -20.15 0.97 6.39
CA LYS A 110 -20.49 1.33 7.79
C LYS A 110 -19.26 1.38 8.68
N THR A 111 -18.08 1.10 8.15
CA THR A 111 -16.84 1.21 8.90
C THR A 111 -16.33 2.64 8.83
N VAL A 112 -16.06 3.20 9.99
CA VAL A 112 -15.50 4.52 10.18
C VAL A 112 -14.30 4.37 11.10
N VAL A 113 -13.16 4.89 10.71
CA VAL A 113 -11.96 4.97 11.53
C VAL A 113 -11.65 6.44 11.75
N GLU A 114 -11.64 6.85 13.00
CA GLU A 114 -11.32 8.22 13.40
C GLU A 114 -10.09 8.19 14.30
N LEU A 115 -9.07 8.92 13.92
CA LEU A 115 -7.85 9.10 14.68
C LEU A 115 -7.71 10.59 15.01
N ASN A 116 -7.71 10.91 16.29
CA ASN A 116 -7.57 12.27 16.77
C ASN A 116 -6.31 12.39 17.61
N VAL A 117 -5.47 13.36 17.28
CA VAL A 117 -4.26 13.68 18.02
C VAL A 117 -4.40 15.10 18.57
N THR A 118 -4.25 15.25 19.88
CA THR A 118 -4.38 16.55 20.55
C THR A 118 -3.13 16.81 21.39
N SER A 119 -2.45 17.91 21.14
CA SER A 119 -1.33 18.34 21.98
C SER A 119 -1.85 18.78 23.36
N MET A 120 -1.32 18.17 24.40
CA MET A 120 -1.62 18.53 25.79
C MET A 120 -0.62 19.57 26.33
N ASN A 121 0.65 19.40 25.95
CA ASN A 121 1.74 20.35 26.21
C ASN A 121 2.82 20.22 25.11
N SER A 122 4.03 20.72 25.34
CA SER A 122 5.12 20.71 24.33
C SER A 122 5.47 19.32 23.83
N ASP A 123 5.39 18.33 24.73
CA ASP A 123 5.98 17.00 24.52
C ASP A 123 4.97 15.87 24.66
N GLU A 124 3.79 16.16 25.22
CA GLU A 124 2.73 15.18 25.46
C GLU A 124 1.53 15.40 24.53
N TYR A 125 1.05 14.32 24.00
CA TYR A 125 -0.07 14.27 23.08
C TYR A 125 -1.07 13.21 23.54
N ASN A 126 -2.36 13.54 23.46
CA ASN A 126 -3.42 12.57 23.61
C ASN A 126 -3.79 12.03 22.23
N VAL A 127 -3.81 10.71 22.09
CA VAL A 127 -4.14 10.00 20.84
C VAL A 127 -5.38 9.15 21.09
N ILE A 128 -6.45 9.42 20.37
CA ILE A 128 -7.72 8.69 20.46
C ILE A 128 -7.99 8.04 19.11
N LEU A 129 -8.14 6.71 19.09
CA LEU A 129 -8.54 5.93 17.96
C LEU A 129 -9.94 5.35 18.19
N ASN A 130 -10.89 5.74 17.35
CA ASN A 130 -12.24 5.17 17.30
C ASN A 130 -12.38 4.30 16.06
N PHE A 131 -12.69 3.04 16.25
CA PHE A 131 -13.09 2.14 15.19
C PHE A 131 -14.55 1.79 15.37
N LYS A 132 -15.41 2.18 14.43
CA LYS A 132 -16.84 1.90 14.42
C LYS A 132 -17.20 1.06 13.22
N ALA A 133 -17.95 -0.01 13.47
CA ALA A 133 -18.44 -0.89 12.41
C ALA A 133 -19.87 -1.36 12.70
N HIS A 134 -20.40 -2.27 11.90
CA HIS A 134 -21.80 -2.68 11.95
C HIS A 134 -22.20 -3.44 13.23
N LYS A 135 -21.25 -4.03 13.98
CA LYS A 135 -21.50 -4.77 15.22
C LYS A 135 -21.28 -3.92 16.48
N GLY A 136 -20.51 -2.85 16.39
CA GLY A 136 -20.15 -2.06 17.54
C GLY A 136 -19.09 -1.02 17.28
N GLU A 137 -18.51 -0.54 18.36
CA GLU A 137 -17.50 0.50 18.39
C GLU A 137 -16.40 0.11 19.38
N MET A 138 -15.13 0.34 18.99
CA MET A 138 -13.96 0.20 19.84
C MET A 138 -13.34 1.58 20.00
N ASN A 139 -13.02 1.93 21.24
CA ASN A 139 -12.40 3.20 21.58
C ASN A 139 -11.09 2.96 22.30
N PHE A 140 -10.03 3.53 21.79
CA PHE A 140 -8.71 3.46 22.38
C PHE A 140 -8.21 4.87 22.65
N ASP A 141 -7.63 5.09 23.82
CA ASP A 141 -7.19 6.40 24.29
C ASP A 141 -5.86 6.28 25.02
N TRP A 142 -4.84 7.00 24.53
CA TRP A 142 -3.48 7.00 25.08
C TRP A 142 -2.94 8.42 25.21
N ASN A 143 -2.03 8.59 26.16
CA ASN A 143 -1.11 9.72 26.17
C ASN A 143 0.28 9.23 25.73
N VAL A 144 0.90 9.97 24.84
CA VAL A 144 2.19 9.67 24.25
C VAL A 144 3.13 10.85 24.47
N ASN A 145 4.29 10.58 25.07
CA ASN A 145 5.36 11.58 25.17
C ASN A 145 6.29 11.46 23.92
N SER A 146 6.36 12.52 23.14
CA SER A 146 7.11 12.53 21.87
C SER A 146 8.64 12.45 22.05
N ILE A 147 9.15 12.81 23.23
CA ILE A 147 10.58 12.81 23.55
C ILE A 147 11.00 11.53 24.25
N THR A 148 10.31 11.16 25.35
CA THR A 148 10.64 9.96 26.14
C THR A 148 10.09 8.68 25.52
N LYS A 149 9.15 8.81 24.56
CA LYS A 149 8.39 7.71 23.95
C LYS A 149 7.55 6.92 24.95
N GLU A 150 7.31 7.47 26.12
CA GLU A 150 6.45 6.86 27.14
C GLU A 150 5.01 6.89 26.67
N ILE A 151 4.31 5.75 26.84
CA ILE A 151 2.91 5.58 26.47
C ILE A 151 2.12 5.25 27.74
N THR A 152 1.04 6.01 27.97
CA THR A 152 0.13 5.78 29.09
C THR A 152 -1.27 5.58 28.56
N SER A 153 -1.93 4.49 29.00
CA SER A 153 -3.30 4.18 28.59
C SER A 153 -4.32 4.91 29.47
N ASN A 154 -5.30 5.57 28.86
CA ASN A 154 -6.34 6.34 29.55
C ASN A 154 -7.63 5.54 29.75
N ASN A 155 -7.82 4.44 29.03
CA ASN A 155 -8.97 3.56 29.20
C ASN A 155 -8.55 2.08 29.29
N GLN A 156 -9.51 1.21 29.61
CA GLN A 156 -9.24 -0.21 29.86
C GLN A 156 -8.89 -0.95 28.56
N ASP A 157 -9.50 -0.60 27.43
CA ASP A 157 -9.22 -1.23 26.14
C ASP A 157 -7.80 -0.93 25.67
N SER A 158 -7.37 0.32 25.79
CA SER A 158 -6.00 0.74 25.49
C SER A 158 -4.99 0.05 26.40
N LYS A 159 -5.30 -0.05 27.71
CA LYS A 159 -4.44 -0.73 28.66
C LYS A 159 -4.28 -2.21 28.31
N HIS A 160 -5.38 -2.87 27.99
CA HIS A 160 -5.36 -4.28 27.59
C HIS A 160 -4.50 -4.52 26.34
N LEU A 161 -4.53 -3.62 25.36
CA LEU A 161 -3.66 -3.71 24.18
C LEU A 161 -2.17 -3.58 24.54
N ILE A 162 -1.81 -2.60 25.37
CA ILE A 162 -0.42 -2.45 25.82
C ILE A 162 0.02 -3.69 26.63
N ASP A 163 -0.82 -4.19 27.54
CA ASP A 163 -0.54 -5.40 28.32
C ASP A 163 -0.30 -6.64 27.40
N ILE A 164 -1.01 -6.75 26.25
CA ILE A 164 -0.78 -7.79 25.26
C ILE A 164 0.57 -7.59 24.57
N VAL A 165 0.87 -6.37 24.09
CA VAL A 165 2.13 -6.04 23.43
C VAL A 165 3.31 -6.35 24.35
N ASP A 166 3.26 -5.91 25.61
CA ASP A 166 4.31 -6.16 26.60
C ASP A 166 4.46 -7.64 26.95
N PHE A 167 3.39 -8.44 26.82
CA PHE A 167 3.44 -9.89 27.07
C PHE A 167 4.13 -10.67 25.96
N TYR A 168 4.01 -10.22 24.71
CA TYR A 168 4.59 -10.88 23.55
C TYR A 168 5.97 -10.32 23.13
N ASP A 169 6.52 -9.40 23.93
CA ASP A 169 7.82 -8.77 23.72
C ASP A 169 9.03 -9.67 24.16
#